data_ac3496c38b17ab318159b2043badb12b
#
_entry.id   ac3496c38b17ab318159b2043badb12b
#
_cell.length_a   1.000
_cell.length_b   1.000
_cell.length_c   1.000
_cell.angle_alpha   90.00
_cell.angle_beta   90.00
_cell.angle_gamma   90.00
#
_symmetry.space_group_name_H-M   'P 1'
#
loop_
_entity.id
_entity.type
_entity.pdbx_description
1 polymer ?
#
loop_
_entity_poly.entity_id
_entity_poly.type
_entity_poly.pdbx_seq_one_letter_code
_entity_poly.pdbx_strand_id
1 'polypeptide(L)'
;MRQNKWKFLMFFILLLLDSNLLLAGGVTPSGKNQQKQKVVKNKKEQVDGGIFQAPLYGKTINVIGDSYVKNHRRPYEEAWHYLVAGKYKMNYRNYGRNGRCLVFDRTSEKWGKPMLEYYREMNDTADYVLVIGGHNDADFIARGKGTLLQFEVGLDSLCRGLIAKYPSAKLAFVTPWRVPGQAFEAVTSVIKKVCGNYSIPVFDASSSSGIYVWDETFRKLYFQGPNDMAHLNAKGHQLFFRKGEIFLLGL
;
A
#
# COMPACT_ATOMS: atom_id res chain seq x y z
N MET A 1 -9.54 50.70 -12.84
CA MET A 1 -10.06 50.66 -14.25
C MET A 1 -9.46 49.47 -14.97
N ARG A 2 -10.30 48.79 -15.71
CA ARG A 2 -10.17 47.64 -16.63
C ARG A 2 -10.38 46.26 -16.00
N GLN A 3 -11.63 45.83 -16.15
CA GLN A 3 -12.11 44.46 -16.13
C GLN A 3 -11.72 43.76 -17.46
N ASN A 4 -11.33 42.48 -17.37
CA ASN A 4 -11.37 41.61 -18.54
C ASN A 4 -12.17 40.35 -18.18
N LYS A 5 -13.32 40.24 -18.84
CA LYS A 5 -14.22 39.08 -18.86
C LYS A 5 -13.67 38.05 -19.85
N TRP A 6 -13.57 36.79 -19.44
CA TRP A 6 -13.40 35.65 -20.37
C TRP A 6 -14.66 34.83 -20.36
N LYS A 7 -15.23 34.67 -21.54
CA LYS A 7 -16.47 33.93 -21.84
C LYS A 7 -16.19 32.44 -21.91
N PHE A 8 -17.01 31.65 -21.22
CA PHE A 8 -17.12 30.21 -21.41
C PHE A 8 -17.88 29.91 -22.71
N LEU A 9 -17.30 29.05 -23.56
CA LEU A 9 -17.94 28.49 -24.72
C LEU A 9 -18.42 27.07 -24.41
N MET A 10 -19.73 26.87 -24.29
CA MET A 10 -20.36 25.56 -24.18
C MET A 10 -20.51 24.95 -25.59
N PHE A 11 -19.98 23.74 -25.78
CA PHE A 11 -20.30 22.91 -26.94
C PHE A 11 -21.39 21.89 -26.57
N PHE A 12 -22.57 22.07 -27.16
CA PHE A 12 -23.63 21.06 -27.17
C PHE A 12 -23.42 20.13 -28.35
N ILE A 13 -23.33 18.83 -28.12
CA ILE A 13 -23.44 17.82 -29.19
C ILE A 13 -24.82 17.18 -29.08
N LEU A 14 -25.62 17.41 -30.12
CA LEU A 14 -26.92 16.82 -30.35
C LEU A 14 -26.76 15.43 -30.95
N LEU A 15 -27.28 14.40 -30.30
CA LEU A 15 -27.42 13.07 -30.88
C LEU A 15 -28.83 12.88 -31.43
N LEU A 16 -28.90 12.67 -32.73
CA LEU A 16 -30.11 12.36 -33.49
C LEU A 16 -30.59 10.93 -33.20
N LEU A 17 -31.86 10.82 -32.88
CA LEU A 17 -32.64 9.57 -32.85
C LEU A 17 -33.08 9.24 -34.27
N ASP A 18 -32.72 8.08 -34.77
CA ASP A 18 -33.41 7.48 -35.89
C ASP A 18 -34.23 6.28 -35.43
N SER A 19 -35.53 6.44 -35.58
CA SER A 19 -36.57 5.44 -35.44
C SER A 19 -36.82 4.75 -36.78
N ASN A 20 -36.69 3.43 -36.83
CA ASN A 20 -37.35 2.64 -37.87
C ASN A 20 -38.06 1.43 -37.30
N LEU A 21 -39.30 1.37 -37.64
CA LEU A 21 -40.39 0.48 -37.26
C LEU A 21 -40.58 -0.63 -38.30
N LEU A 22 -41.05 -1.81 -37.84
CA LEU A 22 -41.75 -2.89 -38.55
C LEU A 22 -40.91 -3.94 -39.30
N LEU A 23 -41.01 -5.23 -38.89
CA LEU A 23 -42.02 -6.17 -39.39
C LEU A 23 -41.92 -7.53 -38.68
N ALA A 24 -43.08 -8.17 -38.46
CA ALA A 24 -43.25 -9.42 -37.75
C ALA A 24 -42.77 -10.63 -38.57
N GLY A 25 -42.17 -11.62 -37.83
CA GLY A 25 -41.90 -12.94 -38.34
C GLY A 25 -41.66 -13.89 -37.19
N GLY A 26 -42.58 -14.83 -36.99
CA GLY A 26 -42.54 -15.79 -35.88
C GLY A 26 -41.36 -16.75 -35.96
N VAL A 27 -40.70 -16.98 -34.83
CA VAL A 27 -39.66 -17.98 -34.65
C VAL A 27 -39.85 -18.71 -33.31
N THR A 28 -39.89 -20.02 -33.40
CA THR A 28 -40.04 -21.01 -32.30
C THR A 28 -38.97 -20.89 -31.21
N PRO A 29 -39.29 -21.19 -29.92
CA PRO A 29 -38.35 -21.02 -28.83
C PRO A 29 -37.48 -22.25 -28.58
N SER A 30 -36.32 -22.35 -29.16
CA SER A 30 -35.39 -23.47 -28.91
C SER A 30 -33.90 -23.14 -28.87
N GLY A 31 -33.48 -21.92 -28.87
CA GLY A 31 -32.02 -21.59 -28.94
C GLY A 31 -31.42 -20.76 -27.81
N LYS A 32 -32.22 -20.15 -26.94
CA LYS A 32 -31.71 -19.12 -26.04
C LYS A 32 -31.04 -19.56 -24.72
N ASN A 33 -31.24 -20.82 -24.29
CA ASN A 33 -30.69 -21.28 -23.01
C ASN A 33 -29.24 -21.78 -23.08
N GLN A 34 -28.80 -22.30 -24.21
CA GLN A 34 -27.41 -22.80 -24.35
C GLN A 34 -26.41 -21.66 -24.53
N GLN A 35 -26.80 -20.56 -25.22
CA GLN A 35 -25.92 -19.43 -25.43
C GLN A 35 -25.69 -18.58 -24.15
N LYS A 36 -26.72 -18.45 -23.27
CA LYS A 36 -26.55 -17.78 -21.96
C LYS A 36 -25.63 -18.55 -21.01
N GLN A 37 -25.71 -19.91 -21.00
CA GLN A 37 -24.82 -20.68 -20.16
C GLN A 37 -23.37 -20.64 -20.64
N LYS A 38 -23.11 -20.62 -21.95
CA LYS A 38 -21.77 -20.51 -22.52
C LYS A 38 -21.13 -19.13 -22.28
N VAL A 39 -21.91 -18.05 -22.37
CA VAL A 39 -21.44 -16.68 -22.08
C VAL A 39 -21.14 -16.48 -20.59
N VAL A 40 -21.94 -17.07 -19.70
CA VAL A 40 -21.69 -16.98 -18.25
C VAL A 40 -20.46 -17.82 -17.84
N LYS A 41 -20.26 -19.01 -18.43
CA LYS A 41 -19.06 -19.81 -18.20
C LYS A 41 -17.79 -19.09 -18.70
N ASN A 42 -17.81 -18.58 -19.92
CA ASN A 42 -16.67 -17.84 -20.47
C ASN A 42 -16.34 -16.56 -19.67
N LYS A 43 -17.35 -15.87 -19.11
CA LYS A 43 -17.12 -14.68 -18.28
C LYS A 43 -16.51 -15.03 -16.91
N LYS A 44 -16.86 -16.18 -16.33
CA LYS A 44 -16.29 -16.67 -15.07
C LYS A 44 -14.85 -17.17 -15.26
N GLU A 45 -14.57 -17.90 -16.33
CA GLU A 45 -13.22 -18.35 -16.69
C GLU A 45 -12.28 -17.19 -17.04
N GLN A 46 -12.77 -16.12 -17.71
CA GLN A 46 -11.97 -14.93 -18.04
C GLN A 46 -11.59 -14.10 -16.81
N VAL A 47 -12.46 -14.04 -15.79
CA VAL A 47 -12.17 -13.30 -14.54
C VAL A 47 -11.16 -14.09 -13.68
N ASP A 48 -11.28 -15.40 -13.60
CA ASP A 48 -10.32 -16.24 -12.87
C ASP A 48 -8.95 -16.29 -13.58
N GLY A 49 -8.90 -16.40 -14.90
CA GLY A 49 -7.67 -16.43 -15.68
C GLY A 49 -6.81 -15.16 -15.49
N GLY A 50 -7.43 -13.99 -15.35
CA GLY A 50 -6.72 -12.72 -15.12
C GLY A 50 -6.01 -12.64 -13.77
N ILE A 51 -6.57 -13.23 -12.71
CA ILE A 51 -5.95 -13.26 -11.37
C ILE A 51 -4.79 -14.25 -11.33
N PHE A 52 -4.92 -15.42 -11.97
CA PHE A 52 -3.84 -16.40 -12.06
C PHE A 52 -2.60 -15.93 -12.85
N GLN A 53 -2.75 -14.93 -13.72
CA GLN A 53 -1.64 -14.32 -14.46
C GLN A 53 -1.03 -13.12 -13.75
N ALA A 54 -1.61 -12.67 -12.63
CA ALA A 54 -1.08 -11.54 -11.88
C ALA A 54 0.31 -11.89 -11.27
N PRO A 55 1.28 -10.95 -11.30
CA PRO A 55 2.66 -11.21 -10.83
C PRO A 55 2.72 -11.60 -9.36
N LEU A 56 1.72 -11.25 -8.56
CA LEU A 56 1.62 -11.57 -7.14
C LEU A 56 1.05 -12.97 -6.86
N TYR A 57 0.36 -13.60 -7.82
CA TYR A 57 -0.40 -14.82 -7.54
C TYR A 57 0.48 -15.99 -7.10
N GLY A 58 0.17 -16.55 -5.93
CA GLY A 58 0.90 -17.68 -5.33
C GLY A 58 2.31 -17.39 -4.85
N LYS A 59 2.77 -16.13 -4.94
CA LYS A 59 4.10 -15.71 -4.51
C LYS A 59 4.23 -15.61 -2.99
N THR A 60 5.45 -15.66 -2.49
CA THR A 60 5.75 -15.44 -1.07
C THR A 60 6.11 -13.98 -0.82
N ILE A 61 5.46 -13.37 0.18
CA ILE A 61 5.76 -12.02 0.64
C ILE A 61 6.16 -12.00 2.11
N ASN A 62 7.34 -11.46 2.41
CA ASN A 62 7.78 -11.10 3.74
C ASN A 62 7.46 -9.62 3.99
N VAL A 63 6.64 -9.32 4.99
CA VAL A 63 6.31 -7.93 5.36
C VAL A 63 6.91 -7.63 6.73
N ILE A 64 7.92 -6.76 6.76
CA ILE A 64 8.59 -6.30 7.98
C ILE A 64 8.19 -4.85 8.27
N GLY A 65 7.93 -4.56 9.55
CA GLY A 65 7.56 -3.22 9.95
C GLY A 65 7.33 -3.04 11.43
N ASP A 66 6.77 -1.90 11.74
CA ASP A 66 6.37 -1.49 13.08
C ASP A 66 4.89 -1.81 13.37
N SER A 67 4.20 -0.90 14.05
CA SER A 67 2.77 -1.01 14.34
C SER A 67 1.88 -0.89 13.09
N TYR A 68 2.37 -0.34 11.98
CA TYR A 68 1.68 -0.34 10.70
C TYR A 68 1.54 -1.76 10.12
N VAL A 69 2.52 -2.65 10.40
CA VAL A 69 2.50 -4.05 9.96
C VAL A 69 1.86 -4.96 11.01
N LYS A 70 2.18 -4.76 12.29
CA LYS A 70 1.57 -5.51 13.41
C LYS A 70 0.08 -5.19 13.56
N ASN A 71 -0.38 -4.06 13.04
CA ASN A 71 -1.73 -3.51 13.16
C ASN A 71 -2.12 -3.09 14.59
N HIS A 72 -1.13 -2.65 15.35
CA HIS A 72 -1.26 -2.11 16.72
C HIS A 72 -2.12 -2.99 17.64
N ARG A 73 -3.38 -2.58 17.92
CA ARG A 73 -4.34 -3.25 18.83
C ARG A 73 -5.32 -4.16 18.08
N ARG A 74 -5.24 -4.25 16.76
CA ARG A 74 -6.15 -5.02 15.92
C ARG A 74 -5.46 -6.21 15.28
N PRO A 75 -6.21 -7.23 14.83
CA PRO A 75 -5.64 -8.32 14.05
C PRO A 75 -4.94 -7.81 12.78
N TYR A 76 -3.76 -8.33 12.46
CA TYR A 76 -3.05 -7.94 11.24
C TYR A 76 -3.75 -8.41 9.97
N GLU A 77 -4.69 -9.34 10.09
CA GLU A 77 -5.54 -9.84 9.02
C GLU A 77 -6.44 -8.75 8.43
N GLU A 78 -6.69 -7.68 9.17
CA GLU A 78 -7.41 -6.51 8.68
C GLU A 78 -6.52 -5.54 7.89
N ALA A 79 -5.19 -5.68 7.98
CA ALA A 79 -4.26 -4.76 7.37
C ALA A 79 -4.21 -4.90 5.84
N TRP A 80 -4.08 -3.78 5.14
CA TRP A 80 -4.15 -3.72 3.68
C TRP A 80 -3.19 -4.67 2.98
N HIS A 81 -1.97 -4.85 3.49
CA HIS A 81 -0.97 -5.75 2.92
C HIS A 81 -1.35 -7.22 3.06
N TYR A 82 -2.01 -7.60 4.16
CA TYR A 82 -2.58 -8.94 4.30
C TYR A 82 -3.77 -9.17 3.36
N LEU A 83 -4.64 -8.15 3.23
CA LEU A 83 -5.79 -8.21 2.31
C LEU A 83 -5.33 -8.38 0.84
N VAL A 84 -4.25 -7.69 0.43
CA VAL A 84 -3.65 -7.90 -0.90
C VAL A 84 -3.10 -9.31 -1.03
N ALA A 85 -2.36 -9.78 -0.04
CA ALA A 85 -1.82 -11.14 -0.04
C ALA A 85 -2.93 -12.19 -0.15
N GLY A 86 -4.02 -12.03 0.58
CA GLY A 86 -5.20 -12.90 0.51
C GLY A 86 -5.85 -12.93 -0.87
N LYS A 87 -6.03 -11.75 -1.49
CA LYS A 87 -6.59 -11.63 -2.85
C LYS A 87 -5.80 -12.42 -3.90
N TYR A 88 -4.48 -12.39 -3.81
CA TYR A 88 -3.57 -13.06 -4.76
C TYR A 88 -3.06 -14.42 -4.26
N LYS A 89 -3.66 -14.96 -3.19
CA LYS A 89 -3.25 -16.24 -2.59
C LYS A 89 -1.75 -16.33 -2.30
N MET A 90 -1.17 -15.21 -1.89
CA MET A 90 0.26 -15.18 -1.55
C MET A 90 0.52 -15.93 -0.24
N ASN A 91 1.69 -16.54 -0.12
CA ASN A 91 2.21 -17.03 1.15
C ASN A 91 2.71 -15.82 1.97
N TYR A 92 1.87 -15.32 2.88
CA TYR A 92 2.11 -14.11 3.66
C TYR A 92 2.84 -14.40 4.97
N ARG A 93 3.93 -13.66 5.24
CA ARG A 93 4.68 -13.74 6.49
C ARG A 93 4.78 -12.35 7.13
N ASN A 94 4.30 -12.24 8.37
CA ASN A 94 4.26 -11.00 9.13
C ASN A 94 5.43 -10.92 10.12
N TYR A 95 6.28 -9.90 9.95
CA TYR A 95 7.39 -9.57 10.84
C TYR A 95 7.20 -8.20 11.51
N GLY A 96 5.96 -7.78 11.70
CA GLY A 96 5.59 -6.53 12.37
C GLY A 96 5.76 -6.59 13.88
N ARG A 97 6.22 -5.49 14.46
CA ARG A 97 6.30 -5.31 15.93
C ARG A 97 6.02 -3.86 16.30
N ASN A 98 5.07 -3.64 17.22
CA ASN A 98 4.76 -2.29 17.69
C ASN A 98 6.03 -1.59 18.21
N GLY A 99 6.18 -0.30 17.89
CA GLY A 99 7.28 0.55 18.36
C GLY A 99 8.64 0.29 17.73
N ARG A 100 8.77 -0.69 16.81
CA ARG A 100 10.04 -0.99 16.14
C ARG A 100 10.46 0.15 15.22
N CYS A 101 11.73 0.54 15.30
CA CYS A 101 12.35 1.46 14.36
C CYS A 101 12.93 0.72 13.13
N LEU A 102 13.16 1.43 12.04
CA LEU A 102 14.00 0.96 10.93
C LEU A 102 15.45 0.78 11.42
N VAL A 103 15.96 1.77 12.13
CA VAL A 103 17.40 1.91 12.44
C VAL A 103 17.70 1.91 13.95
N PHE A 104 16.94 2.64 14.74
CA PHE A 104 17.30 2.83 16.16
C PHE A 104 16.89 1.66 17.03
N ASP A 105 17.81 1.20 17.89
CA ASP A 105 17.50 0.19 18.90
C ASP A 105 16.63 0.76 20.02
N ARG A 106 15.51 0.09 20.28
CA ARG A 106 14.58 0.40 21.35
C ARG A 106 14.34 -0.78 22.30
N THR A 107 15.32 -1.66 22.41
CA THR A 107 15.24 -2.86 23.26
C THR A 107 15.06 -2.46 24.72
N SER A 108 15.76 -1.44 25.20
CA SER A 108 15.61 -0.89 26.56
C SER A 108 14.21 -0.32 26.84
N GLU A 109 13.51 0.15 25.81
CA GLU A 109 12.11 0.62 25.88
C GLU A 109 11.10 -0.56 25.68
N LYS A 110 11.56 -1.81 25.60
CA LYS A 110 10.76 -3.03 25.33
C LYS A 110 10.15 -3.10 23.92
N TRP A 111 10.55 -2.23 22.99
CA TRP A 111 10.08 -2.22 21.62
C TRP A 111 10.89 -3.14 20.69
N GLY A 112 12.03 -3.66 21.20
CA GLY A 112 12.87 -4.67 20.53
C GLY A 112 13.87 -4.13 19.54
N LYS A 113 14.60 -5.05 18.92
CA LYS A 113 15.65 -4.76 17.94
C LYS A 113 15.09 -4.01 16.73
N PRO A 114 15.87 -3.09 16.12
CA PRO A 114 15.49 -2.40 14.90
C PRO A 114 15.38 -3.36 13.70
N MET A 115 14.74 -2.92 12.61
CA MET A 115 14.67 -3.72 11.38
C MET A 115 16.05 -3.96 10.78
N LEU A 116 16.99 -3.01 10.97
CA LEU A 116 18.40 -3.10 10.59
C LEU A 116 19.11 -4.37 11.13
N GLU A 117 18.64 -4.90 12.23
CA GLU A 117 19.17 -6.12 12.81
C GLU A 117 18.23 -7.31 12.60
N TYR A 118 16.94 -7.08 12.82
CA TYR A 118 15.94 -8.15 12.85
C TYR A 118 15.71 -8.81 11.49
N TYR A 119 15.96 -8.14 10.37
CA TYR A 119 15.78 -8.75 9.05
C TYR A 119 16.57 -10.05 8.87
N ARG A 120 17.68 -10.23 9.62
CA ARG A 120 18.50 -11.44 9.58
C ARG A 120 17.79 -12.66 10.15
N GLU A 121 16.80 -12.43 11.04
CA GLU A 121 15.99 -13.47 11.70
C GLU A 121 14.75 -13.87 10.85
N MET A 122 14.48 -13.13 9.76
CA MET A 122 13.39 -13.46 8.85
C MET A 122 13.73 -14.69 8.02
N ASN A 123 12.69 -15.37 7.50
CA ASN A 123 12.88 -16.49 6.58
C ASN A 123 13.73 -16.09 5.37
N ASP A 124 14.64 -16.95 4.95
CA ASP A 124 15.66 -16.66 3.93
C ASP A 124 15.09 -16.61 2.50
N THR A 125 13.86 -17.03 2.29
CA THR A 125 13.23 -17.05 0.97
C THR A 125 12.01 -16.16 0.91
N ALA A 126 11.93 -15.33 -0.12
CA ALA A 126 10.74 -14.54 -0.47
C ALA A 126 10.81 -14.15 -1.95
N ASP A 127 9.65 -13.99 -2.60
CA ASP A 127 9.56 -13.35 -3.92
C ASP A 127 9.44 -11.81 -3.76
N TYR A 128 8.84 -11.37 -2.65
CA TYR A 128 8.65 -9.96 -2.31
C TYR A 128 9.05 -9.70 -0.87
N VAL A 129 9.72 -8.57 -0.63
CA VAL A 129 10.00 -8.06 0.72
C VAL A 129 9.50 -6.63 0.80
N LEU A 130 8.50 -6.41 1.66
CA LEU A 130 7.89 -5.11 1.89
C LEU A 130 8.31 -4.57 3.25
N VAL A 131 8.93 -3.40 3.27
CA VAL A 131 9.33 -2.70 4.49
C VAL A 131 8.39 -1.52 4.73
N ILE A 132 7.74 -1.46 5.89
CA ILE A 132 6.85 -0.37 6.27
C ILE A 132 7.33 0.21 7.61
N GLY A 133 7.80 1.45 7.61
CA GLY A 133 8.33 2.05 8.84
C GLY A 133 8.89 3.45 8.65
N GLY A 134 9.53 3.96 9.72
CA GLY A 134 10.08 5.31 9.81
C GLY A 134 9.33 6.21 10.79
N HIS A 135 8.10 5.84 11.19
CA HIS A 135 7.32 6.59 12.19
C HIS A 135 8.07 6.68 13.53
N ASN A 136 8.51 5.53 14.03
CA ASN A 136 9.19 5.45 15.32
C ASN A 136 10.60 6.04 15.27
N ASP A 137 11.26 6.01 14.11
CA ASP A 137 12.55 6.67 13.92
C ASP A 137 12.39 8.20 13.98
N ALA A 138 11.35 8.73 13.34
CA ALA A 138 11.03 10.16 13.40
C ALA A 138 10.73 10.63 14.83
N ASP A 139 9.93 9.85 15.58
CA ASP A 139 9.67 10.11 17.00
C ASP A 139 10.96 10.06 17.85
N PHE A 140 11.83 9.08 17.59
CA PHE A 140 13.11 8.92 18.28
C PHE A 140 14.03 10.12 18.05
N ILE A 141 14.12 10.60 16.81
CA ILE A 141 14.88 11.79 16.44
C ILE A 141 14.25 13.06 17.06
N ALA A 142 12.93 13.20 16.98
CA ALA A 142 12.22 14.35 17.55
C ALA A 142 12.43 14.48 19.07
N ARG A 143 12.64 13.36 19.77
CA ARG A 143 12.97 13.33 21.19
C ARG A 143 14.47 13.53 21.50
N GLY A 144 15.29 13.86 20.50
CA GLY A 144 16.74 14.06 20.65
C GLY A 144 17.54 12.80 20.98
N LYS A 145 16.96 11.59 20.78
CA LYS A 145 17.61 10.30 21.08
C LYS A 145 18.48 9.77 19.94
N GLY A 146 18.35 10.34 18.75
CA GLY A 146 19.12 10.00 17.56
C GLY A 146 19.21 11.17 16.60
N THR A 147 20.03 11.03 15.56
CA THR A 147 20.22 12.05 14.52
C THR A 147 19.77 11.54 13.16
N LEU A 148 19.46 12.49 12.26
CA LEU A 148 19.09 12.14 10.88
C LEU A 148 20.25 11.50 10.13
N LEU A 149 21.51 11.87 10.42
CA LEU A 149 22.69 11.24 9.84
C LEU A 149 22.83 9.78 10.27
N GLN A 150 22.63 9.46 11.56
CA GLN A 150 22.63 8.09 12.05
C GLN A 150 21.52 7.25 11.37
N PHE A 151 20.34 7.87 11.19
CA PHE A 151 19.23 7.23 10.48
C PHE A 151 19.61 6.94 9.02
N GLU A 152 20.20 7.88 8.30
CA GLU A 152 20.62 7.73 6.91
C GLU A 152 21.63 6.59 6.75
N VAL A 153 22.68 6.55 7.58
CA VAL A 153 23.71 5.52 7.55
C VAL A 153 23.15 4.13 7.90
N GLY A 154 22.28 4.06 8.91
CA GLY A 154 21.65 2.80 9.29
C GLY A 154 20.69 2.29 8.23
N LEU A 155 19.92 3.18 7.60
CA LEU A 155 19.00 2.80 6.52
C LEU A 155 19.75 2.32 5.26
N ASP A 156 20.88 2.95 4.91
CA ASP A 156 21.77 2.46 3.86
C ASP A 156 22.24 1.03 4.14
N SER A 157 22.66 0.78 5.38
CA SER A 157 23.07 -0.57 5.82
C SER A 157 21.92 -1.58 5.78
N LEU A 158 20.70 -1.18 6.12
CA LEU A 158 19.49 -2.03 6.01
C LEU A 158 19.20 -2.37 4.54
N CYS A 159 19.24 -1.39 3.63
CA CYS A 159 19.00 -1.62 2.21
C CYS A 159 20.01 -2.61 1.63
N ARG A 160 21.31 -2.42 1.89
CA ARG A 160 22.37 -3.37 1.45
C ARG A 160 22.16 -4.76 2.04
N GLY A 161 21.80 -4.84 3.32
CA GLY A 161 21.56 -6.12 3.99
C GLY A 161 20.37 -6.87 3.40
N LEU A 162 19.28 -6.18 3.09
CA LEU A 162 18.10 -6.78 2.44
C LEU A 162 18.41 -7.26 1.02
N ILE A 163 19.15 -6.47 0.22
CA ILE A 163 19.59 -6.86 -1.13
C ILE A 163 20.44 -8.13 -1.07
N ALA A 164 21.42 -8.18 -0.14
CA ALA A 164 22.29 -9.34 0.01
C ALA A 164 21.54 -10.60 0.47
N LYS A 165 20.54 -10.45 1.37
CA LYS A 165 19.74 -11.58 1.85
C LYS A 165 18.74 -12.07 0.83
N TYR A 166 18.17 -11.17 0.02
CA TYR A 166 17.09 -11.48 -0.93
C TYR A 166 17.43 -11.03 -2.36
N PRO A 167 18.48 -11.57 -2.98
CA PRO A 167 19.00 -11.07 -4.26
C PRO A 167 18.03 -11.26 -5.43
N SER A 168 17.07 -12.16 -5.31
CA SER A 168 16.06 -12.44 -6.34
C SER A 168 14.67 -11.88 -6.01
N ALA A 169 14.47 -11.30 -4.82
CA ALA A 169 13.19 -10.76 -4.41
C ALA A 169 12.98 -9.33 -4.92
N LYS A 170 11.73 -8.96 -5.09
CA LYS A 170 11.31 -7.56 -5.28
C LYS A 170 11.27 -6.87 -3.91
N LEU A 171 12.19 -5.93 -3.70
CA LEU A 171 12.23 -5.12 -2.48
C LEU A 171 11.42 -3.85 -2.68
N ALA A 172 10.66 -3.43 -1.67
CA ALA A 172 9.92 -2.17 -1.70
C ALA A 172 9.75 -1.58 -0.29
N PHE A 173 9.63 -0.26 -0.21
CA PHE A 173 9.37 0.47 1.03
C PHE A 173 8.06 1.25 0.96
N VAL A 174 7.43 1.45 2.12
CA VAL A 174 6.30 2.35 2.32
C VAL A 174 6.63 3.28 3.47
N THR A 175 6.54 4.58 3.22
CA THR A 175 6.76 5.61 4.26
C THR A 175 5.58 5.70 5.22
N PRO A 176 5.72 6.32 6.41
CA PRO A 176 4.59 6.68 7.25
C PRO A 176 3.61 7.61 6.52
N TRP A 177 2.37 7.71 7.02
CA TRP A 177 1.45 8.78 6.63
C TRP A 177 2.04 10.16 6.95
N ARG A 178 1.45 11.23 6.41
CA ARG A 178 1.89 12.60 6.70
C ARG A 178 1.54 13.02 8.13
N VAL A 179 2.25 12.46 9.10
CA VAL A 179 2.17 12.87 10.50
C VAL A 179 2.84 14.24 10.69
N PRO A 180 2.27 15.15 11.51
CA PRO A 180 2.88 16.46 11.78
C PRO A 180 4.27 16.34 12.39
N GLY A 181 5.19 17.21 11.95
CA GLY A 181 6.51 17.39 12.56
C GLY A 181 7.67 17.29 11.57
N GLN A 182 8.66 18.17 11.74
CA GLN A 182 9.84 18.26 10.85
C GLN A 182 10.62 16.93 10.78
N ALA A 183 10.74 16.20 11.88
CA ALA A 183 11.42 14.90 11.89
C ALA A 183 10.74 13.87 10.99
N PHE A 184 9.41 13.89 10.88
CA PHE A 184 8.67 12.98 9.99
C PHE A 184 8.95 13.30 8.51
N GLU A 185 8.96 14.57 8.15
CA GLU A 185 9.29 15.00 6.78
C GLU A 185 10.74 14.65 6.43
N ALA A 186 11.68 14.90 7.35
CA ALA A 186 13.08 14.59 7.16
C ALA A 186 13.34 13.08 7.00
N VAL A 187 12.76 12.26 7.87
CA VAL A 187 12.86 10.78 7.80
C VAL A 187 12.28 10.25 6.50
N THR A 188 11.10 10.73 6.09
CA THR A 188 10.48 10.34 4.81
C THR A 188 11.38 10.71 3.60
N SER A 189 12.00 11.88 3.64
CA SER A 189 12.92 12.35 2.60
C SER A 189 14.17 11.46 2.53
N VAL A 190 14.73 11.07 3.68
CA VAL A 190 15.88 10.17 3.74
C VAL A 190 15.51 8.77 3.23
N ILE A 191 14.32 8.23 3.57
CA ILE A 191 13.86 6.94 3.03
C ILE A 191 13.86 6.97 1.51
N LYS A 192 13.26 7.99 0.90
CA LYS A 192 13.22 8.14 -0.56
C LYS A 192 14.60 8.26 -1.19
N LYS A 193 15.47 9.08 -0.58
CA LYS A 193 16.85 9.29 -1.04
C LYS A 193 17.65 7.98 -1.02
N VAL A 194 17.69 7.31 0.14
CA VAL A 194 18.52 6.12 0.32
C VAL A 194 18.00 4.95 -0.53
N CYS A 195 16.70 4.69 -0.52
CA CYS A 195 16.11 3.66 -1.38
C CYS A 195 16.37 3.94 -2.87
N GLY A 196 16.32 5.22 -3.28
CA GLY A 196 16.62 5.65 -4.65
C GLY A 196 18.04 5.31 -5.09
N ASN A 197 19.05 5.39 -4.19
CA ASN A 197 20.42 4.99 -4.49
C ASN A 197 20.55 3.51 -4.91
N TYR A 198 19.60 2.68 -4.51
CA TYR A 198 19.56 1.24 -4.80
C TYR A 198 18.45 0.86 -5.80
N SER A 199 17.77 1.83 -6.40
CA SER A 199 16.60 1.61 -7.25
C SER A 199 15.49 0.79 -6.56
N ILE A 200 15.38 0.88 -5.24
CA ILE A 200 14.31 0.25 -4.47
C ILE A 200 13.07 1.15 -4.54
N PRO A 201 11.94 0.67 -5.10
CA PRO A 201 10.70 1.43 -5.16
C PRO A 201 10.18 1.83 -3.78
N VAL A 202 9.72 3.08 -3.64
CA VAL A 202 9.13 3.61 -2.41
C VAL A 202 7.71 4.10 -2.71
N PHE A 203 6.71 3.57 -2.00
CA PHE A 203 5.41 4.21 -1.93
C PHE A 203 5.48 5.34 -0.91
N ASP A 204 5.50 6.59 -1.37
CA ASP A 204 5.45 7.77 -0.50
C ASP A 204 4.03 7.97 0.04
N ALA A 205 3.70 7.29 1.13
CA ALA A 205 2.40 7.38 1.76
C ALA A 205 2.15 8.75 2.41
N SER A 206 3.20 9.53 2.66
CA SER A 206 3.06 10.89 3.21
C SER A 206 2.45 11.88 2.21
N SER A 207 2.63 11.64 0.91
CA SER A 207 2.17 12.54 -0.16
C SER A 207 1.03 11.99 -1.01
N SER A 208 0.91 10.66 -1.14
CA SER A 208 0.02 10.06 -2.14
C SER A 208 -0.96 8.98 -1.61
N SER A 209 -0.98 8.76 -0.28
CA SER A 209 -1.83 7.72 0.32
C SER A 209 -3.34 7.99 0.22
N GLY A 210 -3.77 9.25 0.25
CA GLY A 210 -5.19 9.61 0.47
C GLY A 210 -5.65 9.37 1.92
N ILE A 211 -4.69 9.27 2.85
CA ILE A 211 -4.94 9.17 4.28
C ILE A 211 -4.78 10.56 4.90
N TYR A 212 -5.89 11.18 5.25
CA TYR A 212 -5.93 12.58 5.71
C TYR A 212 -5.76 12.66 7.23
N VAL A 213 -4.52 12.45 7.69
CA VAL A 213 -4.16 12.40 9.13
C VAL A 213 -4.55 13.67 9.89
N TRP A 214 -4.54 14.82 9.21
CA TRP A 214 -4.84 16.12 9.81
C TRP A 214 -6.32 16.38 10.06
N ASP A 215 -7.22 15.67 9.36
CA ASP A 215 -8.66 15.84 9.47
C ASP A 215 -9.20 14.97 10.61
N GLU A 216 -9.86 15.59 11.59
CA GLU A 216 -10.40 14.89 12.75
C GLU A 216 -11.58 13.97 12.38
N THR A 217 -12.42 14.39 11.44
CA THR A 217 -13.57 13.59 10.98
C THR A 217 -13.06 12.34 10.27
N PHE A 218 -12.02 12.50 9.44
CA PHE A 218 -11.36 11.38 8.80
C PHE A 218 -10.76 10.40 9.82
N ARG A 219 -10.07 10.90 10.87
CA ARG A 219 -9.52 10.03 11.92
C ARG A 219 -10.61 9.28 12.69
N LYS A 220 -11.71 9.92 13.04
CA LYS A 220 -12.86 9.25 13.69
C LYS A 220 -13.42 8.08 12.87
N LEU A 221 -13.38 8.17 11.53
CA LEU A 221 -13.91 7.14 10.64
C LEU A 221 -12.91 6.03 10.33
N TYR A 222 -11.63 6.36 10.16
CA TYR A 222 -10.65 5.49 9.52
C TYR A 222 -9.45 5.11 10.38
N PHE A 223 -9.26 5.73 11.55
CA PHE A 223 -8.20 5.39 12.50
C PHE A 223 -8.73 4.62 13.70
N GLN A 224 -7.83 4.04 14.51
CA GLN A 224 -8.19 3.28 15.73
C GLN A 224 -8.69 4.19 16.86
N GLY A 225 -8.63 5.49 16.68
CA GLY A 225 -9.17 6.51 17.59
C GLY A 225 -9.03 7.91 17.01
N PRO A 226 -9.80 8.90 17.50
CA PRO A 226 -9.81 10.26 16.95
C PRO A 226 -8.48 11.01 17.15
N ASN A 227 -7.71 10.61 18.15
CA ASN A 227 -6.38 11.17 18.45
C ASN A 227 -5.23 10.31 17.90
N ASP A 228 -5.54 9.17 17.29
CA ASP A 228 -4.54 8.32 16.66
C ASP A 228 -4.19 8.87 15.28
N MET A 229 -2.92 9.15 15.05
CA MET A 229 -2.42 9.67 13.77
C MET A 229 -1.60 8.63 12.98
N ALA A 230 -1.52 7.40 13.50
CA ALA A 230 -0.71 6.34 12.92
C ALA A 230 -1.54 5.14 12.45
N HIS A 231 -2.46 4.65 13.27
CA HIS A 231 -3.02 3.32 13.11
C HIS A 231 -4.41 3.36 12.48
N LEU A 232 -4.53 2.84 11.28
CA LEU A 232 -5.81 2.67 10.60
C LEU A 232 -6.65 1.58 11.29
N ASN A 233 -7.98 1.76 11.27
CA ASN A 233 -8.92 0.69 11.56
C ASN A 233 -9.23 -0.13 10.29
N ALA A 234 -10.08 -1.15 10.38
CA ALA A 234 -10.42 -2.00 9.23
C ALA A 234 -10.94 -1.19 8.02
N LYS A 235 -11.75 -0.15 8.24
CA LYS A 235 -12.25 0.72 7.15
C LYS A 235 -11.12 1.52 6.51
N GLY A 236 -10.17 2.02 7.30
CA GLY A 236 -9.00 2.74 6.81
C GLY A 236 -8.08 1.84 5.98
N HIS A 237 -7.87 0.59 6.40
CA HIS A 237 -7.14 -0.39 5.62
C HIS A 237 -7.85 -0.74 4.31
N GLN A 238 -9.17 -0.89 4.29
CA GLN A 238 -9.94 -1.09 3.05
C GLN A 238 -9.83 0.12 2.11
N LEU A 239 -9.87 1.34 2.65
CA LEU A 239 -9.69 2.55 1.86
C LEU A 239 -8.31 2.59 1.17
N PHE A 240 -7.25 2.21 1.88
CA PHE A 240 -5.88 2.20 1.34
C PHE A 240 -5.59 0.99 0.45
N PHE A 241 -6.34 -0.10 0.58
CA PHE A 241 -6.12 -1.38 -0.08
C PHE A 241 -5.78 -1.23 -1.57
N ARG A 242 -6.59 -0.49 -2.34
CA ARG A 242 -6.41 -0.36 -3.78
C ARG A 242 -5.09 0.33 -4.16
N LYS A 243 -4.65 1.30 -3.38
CA LYS A 243 -3.36 1.98 -3.60
C LYS A 243 -2.18 1.06 -3.31
N GLY A 244 -2.23 0.34 -2.20
CA GLY A 244 -1.23 -0.66 -1.85
C GLY A 244 -1.17 -1.80 -2.87
N GLU A 245 -2.32 -2.25 -3.36
CA GLU A 245 -2.42 -3.26 -4.41
C GLU A 245 -1.74 -2.82 -5.72
N ILE A 246 -2.07 -1.62 -6.22
CA ILE A 246 -1.48 -1.07 -7.44
C ILE A 246 0.04 -0.94 -7.30
N PHE A 247 0.52 -0.48 -6.14
CA PHE A 247 1.94 -0.38 -5.87
C PHE A 247 2.64 -1.75 -5.94
N LEU A 248 2.09 -2.78 -5.29
CA LEU A 248 2.68 -4.12 -5.29
C LEU A 248 2.63 -4.79 -6.68
N LEU A 249 1.58 -4.53 -7.46
CA LEU A 249 1.48 -5.03 -8.85
C LEU A 249 2.49 -4.37 -9.79
N GLY A 250 2.97 -3.18 -9.47
CA GLY A 250 3.94 -2.42 -10.26
C GLY A 250 5.41 -2.76 -9.97
N LEU A 251 5.69 -3.67 -9.02
CA LEU A 251 7.05 -4.11 -8.67
C LEU A 251 7.59 -5.18 -9.71
#